data_10696443e370e0f17f93317bffb770c0
#
_entry.id   10696443e370e0f17f93317bffb770c0
#
_cell.length_a   1.000
_cell.length_b   1.000
_cell.length_c   1.000
_cell.angle_alpha   90.00
_cell.angle_beta   90.00
_cell.angle_gamma   90.00
#
_symmetry.space_group_name_H-M   'P 1'
#
loop_
_entity.id
_entity.type
_entity.pdbx_description
1 polymer ?
#
loop_
_entity_poly.entity_id
_entity_poly.type
_entity_poly.pdbx_seq_one_letter_code
_entity_poly.pdbx_strand_id
1 'polypeptide(L)'
;MNKMISEKLKKRTFIDTILSCIFCFAAIGCAVWQFMSYLSHTNTKEYLINSLYTLVIFAELGLLAMILLEIRKTGKPFSKKIITKLRIMAVILFAGGLIPSYASVPVSENEYSVTVSFDMQNILIIAIGVMIGIISEIFVYGLSLQEDNDLIA
;
A
#
# COMPACT_ATOMS: atom_id res chain seq x y z
N MET A 1 -4.33 -33.31 12.21
CA MET A 1 -4.96 -31.97 12.36
C MET A 1 -4.12 -30.87 11.70
N ASN A 2 -2.79 -30.82 11.84
CA ASN A 2 -1.92 -29.80 11.26
C ASN A 2 -1.92 -29.68 9.71
N LYS A 3 -2.04 -30.80 8.98
CA LYS A 3 -1.98 -30.82 7.51
C LYS A 3 -3.20 -30.12 6.85
N MET A 4 -4.39 -30.32 7.42
CA MET A 4 -5.65 -29.75 6.92
C MET A 4 -5.74 -28.23 7.19
N ILE A 5 -5.19 -27.74 8.31
CA ILE A 5 -5.09 -26.33 8.64
C ILE A 5 -4.11 -25.64 7.68
N SER A 6 -2.98 -26.27 7.39
CA SER A 6 -1.99 -25.77 6.43
C SER A 6 -2.56 -25.62 5.01
N GLU A 7 -3.39 -26.54 4.54
CA GLU A 7 -4.01 -26.44 3.21
C GLU A 7 -5.05 -25.33 3.11
N LYS A 8 -5.90 -25.17 4.15
CA LYS A 8 -6.86 -24.05 4.22
C LYS A 8 -6.14 -22.70 4.24
N LEU A 9 -5.05 -22.58 4.99
CA LEU A 9 -4.25 -21.35 5.03
C LEU A 9 -3.65 -21.03 3.65
N LYS A 10 -3.04 -22.03 3.00
CA LYS A 10 -2.47 -21.87 1.64
C LYS A 10 -3.53 -21.42 0.62
N LYS A 11 -4.75 -21.97 0.72
CA LYS A 11 -5.85 -21.60 -0.18
C LYS A 11 -6.30 -20.14 0.05
N ARG A 12 -6.44 -19.70 1.32
CA ARG A 12 -6.77 -18.31 1.66
C ARG A 12 -5.69 -17.35 1.16
N THR A 13 -4.43 -17.59 1.51
CA THR A 13 -3.31 -16.75 1.06
C THR A 13 -3.25 -16.67 -0.48
N PHE A 14 -3.64 -17.74 -1.19
CA PHE A 14 -3.71 -17.73 -2.65
C PHE A 14 -4.80 -16.78 -3.18
N ILE A 15 -5.99 -16.85 -2.59
CA ILE A 15 -7.12 -15.97 -2.96
C ILE A 15 -6.74 -14.49 -2.69
N ASP A 16 -6.17 -14.21 -1.51
CA ASP A 16 -5.74 -12.87 -1.12
C ASP A 16 -4.65 -12.33 -2.06
N THR A 17 -3.72 -13.21 -2.51
CA THR A 17 -2.69 -12.83 -3.49
C THR A 17 -3.32 -12.47 -4.84
N ILE A 18 -4.26 -13.28 -5.34
CA ILE A 18 -4.95 -12.98 -6.60
C ILE A 18 -5.71 -11.67 -6.50
N LEU A 19 -6.46 -11.48 -5.42
CA LEU A 19 -7.21 -10.26 -5.17
C LEU A 19 -6.29 -9.03 -5.15
N SER A 20 -5.17 -9.11 -4.43
CA SER A 20 -4.17 -8.04 -4.37
C SER A 20 -3.59 -7.74 -5.76
N CYS A 21 -3.30 -8.75 -6.57
CA CYS A 21 -2.83 -8.56 -7.95
C CYS A 21 -3.88 -7.89 -8.84
N ILE A 22 -5.15 -8.29 -8.74
CA ILE A 22 -6.25 -7.67 -9.51
C ILE A 22 -6.35 -6.18 -9.18
N PHE A 23 -6.37 -5.82 -7.89
CA PHE A 23 -6.41 -4.43 -7.47
C PHE A 23 -5.15 -3.65 -7.87
N CYS A 24 -3.98 -4.31 -7.86
CA CYS A 24 -2.73 -3.73 -8.33
C CYS A 24 -2.81 -3.34 -9.81
N PHE A 25 -3.31 -4.23 -10.68
CA PHE A 25 -3.52 -3.92 -12.10
C PHE A 25 -4.58 -2.84 -12.33
N ALA A 26 -5.67 -2.85 -11.55
CA ALA A 26 -6.69 -1.80 -11.60
C ALA A 26 -6.10 -0.43 -11.22
N ALA A 27 -5.24 -0.37 -10.19
CA ALA A 27 -4.58 0.86 -9.78
C ALA A 27 -3.64 1.41 -10.88
N ILE A 28 -2.88 0.54 -11.58
CA ILE A 28 -2.08 0.97 -12.74
C ILE A 28 -2.99 1.57 -13.83
N GLY A 29 -4.07 0.89 -14.18
CA GLY A 29 -5.02 1.37 -15.18
C GLY A 29 -5.58 2.76 -14.83
N CYS A 30 -5.97 2.96 -13.57
CA CYS A 30 -6.43 4.25 -13.07
C CYS A 30 -5.34 5.33 -13.10
N ALA A 31 -4.11 5.01 -12.72
CA ALA A 31 -2.99 5.96 -12.76
C ALA A 31 -2.69 6.41 -14.20
N VAL A 32 -2.65 5.47 -15.15
CA VAL A 32 -2.45 5.78 -16.57
C VAL A 32 -3.59 6.63 -17.10
N TRP A 33 -4.84 6.30 -16.79
CA TRP A 33 -6.01 7.10 -17.20
C TRP A 33 -5.93 8.54 -16.68
N GLN A 34 -5.61 8.73 -15.41
CA GLN A 34 -5.49 10.05 -14.80
C GLN A 34 -4.32 10.84 -15.40
N PHE A 35 -3.18 10.18 -15.68
CA PHE A 35 -2.05 10.81 -16.32
C PHE A 35 -2.35 11.22 -17.76
N MET A 36 -3.06 10.40 -18.53
CA MET A 36 -3.52 10.73 -19.88
C MET A 36 -4.51 11.89 -19.86
N SER A 37 -5.40 11.95 -18.87
CA SER A 37 -6.33 13.06 -18.66
C SER A 37 -5.59 14.35 -18.34
N TYR A 38 -4.51 14.31 -17.56
CA TYR A 38 -3.63 15.45 -17.31
C TYR A 38 -3.01 15.99 -18.61
N LEU A 39 -2.56 15.10 -19.51
CA LEU A 39 -1.98 15.51 -20.80
C LEU A 39 -3.02 16.07 -21.79
N SER A 40 -4.27 15.59 -21.73
CA SER A 40 -5.32 15.93 -22.69
C SER A 40 -6.14 17.16 -22.29
N HIS A 41 -6.33 17.39 -21.00
CA HIS A 41 -7.09 18.50 -20.44
C HIS A 41 -6.13 19.50 -19.80
N THR A 42 -6.20 20.74 -20.22
CA THR A 42 -5.51 21.92 -19.69
C THR A 42 -4.87 21.79 -18.30
N ASN A 43 -3.82 20.94 -18.19
CA ASN A 43 -2.83 20.88 -17.10
C ASN A 43 -3.38 21.13 -15.67
N THR A 44 -4.53 20.58 -15.33
CA THR A 44 -5.04 20.68 -13.95
C THR A 44 -4.18 19.83 -13.03
N LYS A 45 -3.48 20.47 -12.10
CA LYS A 45 -2.58 19.80 -11.12
C LYS A 45 -3.28 18.71 -10.33
N GLU A 46 -4.60 18.74 -10.23
CA GLU A 46 -5.44 17.74 -9.60
C GLU A 46 -5.26 16.34 -10.21
N TYR A 47 -5.27 16.22 -11.54
CA TYR A 47 -5.05 14.92 -12.20
C TYR A 47 -3.66 14.35 -11.96
N LEU A 48 -2.65 15.22 -11.91
CA LEU A 48 -1.29 14.78 -11.60
C LEU A 48 -1.20 14.20 -10.19
N ILE A 49 -1.80 14.86 -9.22
CA ILE A 49 -1.76 14.45 -7.81
C ILE A 49 -2.58 13.19 -7.59
N ASN A 50 -3.76 13.08 -8.20
CA ASN A 50 -4.56 11.86 -8.15
C ASN A 50 -3.79 10.68 -8.78
N SER A 51 -3.02 10.90 -9.84
CA SER A 51 -2.12 9.90 -10.41
C SER A 51 -1.04 9.46 -9.42
N LEU A 52 -0.42 10.39 -8.67
CA LEU A 52 0.55 10.07 -7.63
C LEU A 52 -0.07 9.25 -6.49
N TYR A 53 -1.25 9.61 -6.00
CA TYR A 53 -1.96 8.81 -5.00
C TYR A 53 -2.26 7.40 -5.50
N THR A 54 -2.66 7.26 -6.75
CA THR A 54 -2.94 5.95 -7.34
C THR A 54 -1.67 5.12 -7.48
N LEU A 55 -0.52 5.74 -7.76
CA LEU A 55 0.79 5.06 -7.76
C LEU A 55 1.19 4.59 -6.35
N VAL A 56 0.89 5.36 -5.31
CA VAL A 56 1.09 4.93 -3.91
C VAL A 56 0.27 3.66 -3.63
N ILE A 57 -1.02 3.66 -4.00
CA ILE A 57 -1.88 2.48 -3.83
C ILE A 57 -1.34 1.27 -4.61
N PHE A 58 -0.86 1.48 -5.84
CA PHE A 58 -0.22 0.44 -6.64
C PHE A 58 1.00 -0.15 -5.94
N ALA A 59 1.89 0.69 -5.41
CA ALA A 59 3.09 0.24 -4.71
C ALA A 59 2.73 -0.57 -3.45
N GLU A 60 1.73 -0.13 -2.68
CA GLU A 60 1.26 -0.82 -1.49
C GLU A 60 0.68 -2.20 -1.79
N LEU A 61 -0.21 -2.28 -2.79
CA LEU A 61 -0.81 -3.55 -3.21
C LEU A 61 0.23 -4.51 -3.79
N GLY A 62 1.21 -3.98 -4.53
CA GLY A 62 2.33 -4.75 -5.06
C GLY A 62 3.20 -5.34 -3.93
N LEU A 63 3.55 -4.54 -2.95
CA LEU A 63 4.31 -4.99 -1.77
C LEU A 63 3.52 -6.03 -0.95
N LEU A 64 2.21 -5.82 -0.77
CA LEU A 64 1.34 -6.78 -0.10
C LEU A 64 1.30 -8.12 -0.84
N ALA A 65 1.13 -8.10 -2.18
CA ALA A 65 1.18 -9.31 -2.99
C ALA A 65 2.53 -10.03 -2.86
N MET A 66 3.63 -9.29 -2.83
CA MET A 66 4.98 -9.86 -2.64
C MET A 66 5.16 -10.48 -1.25
N ILE A 67 4.58 -9.90 -0.20
CA ILE A 67 4.57 -10.46 1.16
C ILE A 67 3.79 -11.78 1.18
N LEU A 68 2.59 -11.80 0.61
CA LEU A 68 1.74 -13.00 0.54
C LEU A 68 2.41 -14.14 -0.24
N LEU A 69 3.07 -13.82 -1.36
CA LEU A 69 3.85 -14.80 -2.13
C LEU A 69 5.03 -15.35 -1.35
N GLU A 70 5.73 -14.51 -0.59
CA GLU A 70 6.85 -14.94 0.26
C GLU A 70 6.38 -15.87 1.36
N ILE A 71 5.30 -15.55 2.07
CA ILE A 71 4.68 -16.41 3.09
C ILE A 71 4.26 -17.75 2.48
N ARG A 72 3.65 -17.72 1.29
CA ARG A 72 3.24 -18.96 0.59
C ARG A 72 4.43 -19.83 0.22
N LYS A 73 5.54 -19.23 -0.22
CA LYS A 73 6.75 -19.94 -0.66
C LYS A 73 7.51 -20.51 0.52
N THR A 74 7.67 -19.74 1.59
CA THR A 74 8.53 -20.11 2.72
C THR A 74 7.77 -20.82 3.84
N GLY A 75 6.46 -20.62 3.94
CA GLY A 75 5.64 -21.06 5.06
C GLY A 75 5.94 -20.33 6.38
N LYS A 76 6.87 -19.37 6.37
CA LYS A 76 7.31 -18.61 7.54
C LYS A 76 6.74 -17.20 7.47
N PRO A 77 5.75 -16.82 8.29
CA PRO A 77 5.18 -15.48 8.29
C PRO A 77 6.15 -14.45 8.87
N PHE A 78 7.03 -14.85 9.78
CA PHE A 78 8.04 -13.97 10.36
C PHE A 78 9.38 -14.21 9.67
N SER A 79 9.78 -13.26 8.82
CA SER A 79 11.08 -13.28 8.16
C SER A 79 11.61 -11.86 7.98
N LYS A 80 12.94 -11.69 7.96
CA LYS A 80 13.59 -10.39 7.74
C LYS A 80 13.12 -9.72 6.45
N LYS A 81 12.86 -10.49 5.39
CA LYS A 81 12.34 -9.98 4.11
C LYS A 81 10.94 -9.40 4.21
N ILE A 82 10.05 -10.04 4.97
CA ILE A 82 8.68 -9.58 5.19
C ILE A 82 8.69 -8.30 6.03
N ILE A 83 9.48 -8.28 7.10
CA ILE A 83 9.66 -7.11 7.97
C ILE A 83 10.16 -5.92 7.15
N THR A 84 11.16 -6.11 6.30
CA THR A 84 11.66 -5.03 5.43
C THR A 84 10.57 -4.50 4.50
N LYS A 85 9.77 -5.38 3.89
CA LYS A 85 8.65 -4.96 3.02
C LYS A 85 7.58 -4.18 3.79
N LEU A 86 7.23 -4.61 5.01
CA LEU A 86 6.29 -3.88 5.88
C LEU A 86 6.81 -2.49 6.24
N ARG A 87 8.11 -2.36 6.56
CA ARG A 87 8.73 -1.05 6.82
C ARG A 87 8.70 -0.15 5.59
N ILE A 88 8.99 -0.69 4.41
CA ILE A 88 8.90 0.06 3.15
C ILE A 88 7.46 0.53 2.91
N MET A 89 6.45 -0.32 3.09
CA MET A 89 5.04 0.05 3.01
C MET A 89 4.71 1.20 3.97
N ALA A 90 5.12 1.09 5.24
CA ALA A 90 4.89 2.14 6.23
C ALA A 90 5.47 3.50 5.78
N VAL A 91 6.68 3.50 5.22
CA VAL A 91 7.35 4.72 4.74
C VAL A 91 6.64 5.29 3.50
N ILE A 92 6.23 4.44 2.55
CA ILE A 92 5.51 4.87 1.34
C ILE A 92 4.17 5.50 1.71
N LEU A 93 3.39 4.88 2.60
CA LEU A 93 2.12 5.44 3.08
C LEU A 93 2.32 6.75 3.83
N PHE A 94 3.31 6.81 4.73
CA PHE A 94 3.61 8.03 5.44
C PHE A 94 3.97 9.17 4.48
N ALA A 95 4.87 8.92 3.52
CA ALA A 95 5.25 9.89 2.49
C ALA A 95 4.06 10.25 1.57
N GLY A 96 3.26 9.27 1.16
CA GLY A 96 2.06 9.47 0.36
C GLY A 96 1.03 10.35 1.06
N GLY A 97 0.83 10.14 2.37
CA GLY A 97 -0.08 10.97 3.17
C GLY A 97 0.41 12.42 3.36
N LEU A 98 1.68 12.71 3.14
CA LEU A 98 2.21 14.08 3.16
C LEU A 98 1.97 14.85 1.83
N ILE A 99 1.51 14.18 0.78
CA ILE A 99 1.16 14.83 -0.49
C ILE A 99 -0.13 15.64 -0.27
N PRO A 100 -0.13 16.96 -0.43
CA PRO A 100 -1.33 17.77 -0.21
C PRO A 100 -2.38 17.52 -1.29
N SER A 101 -3.64 17.60 -0.92
CA SER A 101 -4.77 17.59 -1.85
C SER A 101 -4.91 18.95 -2.55
N TYR A 102 -5.20 18.92 -3.85
CA TYR A 102 -5.44 20.10 -4.63
C TYR A 102 -6.88 20.07 -5.15
N ALA A 103 -7.61 21.16 -4.91
CA ALA A 103 -8.91 21.37 -5.49
C ALA A 103 -8.89 22.68 -6.30
N SER A 104 -9.28 22.61 -7.55
CA SER A 104 -9.50 23.78 -8.39
C SER A 104 -10.97 24.19 -8.30
N VAL A 105 -11.24 25.35 -7.70
CA VAL A 105 -12.59 25.91 -7.62
C VAL A 105 -12.72 27.03 -8.65
N PRO A 106 -13.68 26.97 -9.59
CA PRO A 106 -13.92 28.05 -10.51
C PRO A 106 -14.44 29.30 -9.74
N VAL A 107 -13.76 30.41 -9.89
CA VAL A 107 -14.14 31.69 -9.25
C VAL A 107 -14.89 32.58 -10.22
N SER A 108 -14.58 32.49 -11.53
CA SER A 108 -15.28 33.15 -12.62
C SER A 108 -15.10 32.35 -13.92
N GLU A 109 -15.75 32.78 -15.02
CA GLU A 109 -15.69 32.05 -16.31
C GLU A 109 -14.26 31.78 -16.83
N ASN A 110 -13.25 32.52 -16.37
CA ASN A 110 -11.84 32.36 -16.78
C ASN A 110 -10.83 32.31 -15.62
N GLU A 111 -11.28 32.30 -14.37
CA GLU A 111 -10.39 32.27 -13.20
C GLU A 111 -10.68 31.08 -12.32
N TYR A 112 -9.62 30.32 -12.00
CA TYR A 112 -9.63 29.20 -11.05
C TYR A 112 -8.78 29.55 -9.84
N SER A 113 -9.36 29.44 -8.65
CA SER A 113 -8.56 29.44 -7.42
C SER A 113 -8.09 28.02 -7.13
N VAL A 114 -6.79 27.87 -6.87
CA VAL A 114 -6.22 26.59 -6.44
C VAL A 114 -6.12 26.61 -4.92
N THR A 115 -6.92 25.80 -4.27
CA THR A 115 -6.81 25.55 -2.82
C THR A 115 -5.94 24.33 -2.60
N VAL A 116 -4.92 24.49 -1.75
CA VAL A 116 -4.07 23.39 -1.26
C VAL A 116 -4.56 23.08 0.15
N SER A 117 -5.04 21.89 0.37
CA SER A 117 -5.58 21.47 1.65
C SER A 117 -4.92 20.17 2.15
N PHE A 118 -4.89 20.04 3.46
CA PHE A 118 -4.53 18.80 4.14
C PHE A 118 -5.84 18.20 4.66
N ASP A 119 -6.35 17.21 3.94
CA ASP A 119 -7.68 16.67 4.20
C ASP A 119 -7.64 15.45 5.12
N MET A 120 -8.82 15.02 5.57
CA MET A 120 -8.98 13.79 6.37
C MET A 120 -8.37 12.56 5.69
N GLN A 121 -8.36 12.53 4.36
CA GLN A 121 -7.73 11.47 3.58
C GLN A 121 -6.22 11.39 3.84
N ASN A 122 -5.53 12.51 3.92
CA ASN A 122 -4.09 12.58 4.23
C ASN A 122 -3.81 11.99 5.62
N ILE A 123 -4.62 12.40 6.60
CA ILE A 123 -4.50 11.94 7.99
C ILE A 123 -4.72 10.41 8.07
N LEU A 124 -5.72 9.89 7.37
CA LEU A 124 -5.99 8.45 7.32
C LEU A 124 -4.84 7.66 6.71
N ILE A 125 -4.26 8.13 5.61
CA ILE A 125 -3.13 7.46 4.94
C ILE A 125 -1.92 7.44 5.89
N ILE A 126 -1.61 8.56 6.56
CA ILE A 126 -0.53 8.64 7.56
C ILE A 126 -0.81 7.67 8.71
N ALA A 127 -2.03 7.66 9.26
CA ALA A 127 -2.40 6.77 10.35
C ALA A 127 -2.24 5.30 9.98
N ILE A 128 -2.65 4.89 8.76
CA ILE A 128 -2.46 3.53 8.25
C ILE A 128 -0.96 3.23 8.13
N GLY A 129 -0.15 4.16 7.63
CA GLY A 129 1.31 4.01 7.54
C GLY A 129 1.94 3.76 8.92
N VAL A 130 1.54 4.54 9.93
CA VAL A 130 1.99 4.35 11.32
C VAL A 130 1.56 2.99 11.86
N MET A 131 0.32 2.57 11.63
CA MET A 131 -0.16 1.24 12.06
C MET A 131 0.67 0.11 11.42
N ILE A 132 0.96 0.16 10.13
CA ILE A 132 1.81 -0.84 9.45
C ILE A 132 3.23 -0.81 10.01
N GLY A 133 3.75 0.36 10.34
CA GLY A 133 5.04 0.51 11.03
C GLY A 133 5.06 -0.24 12.36
N ILE A 134 4.04 -0.03 13.20
CA ILE A 134 3.89 -0.74 14.48
C ILE A 134 3.78 -2.26 14.26
N ILE A 135 2.99 -2.69 13.28
CA ILE A 135 2.86 -4.11 12.93
C ILE A 135 4.22 -4.68 12.54
N SER A 136 5.06 -3.93 11.82
CA SER A 136 6.40 -4.40 11.46
C SER A 136 7.28 -4.68 12.68
N GLU A 137 7.16 -3.88 13.75
CA GLU A 137 7.89 -4.11 15.01
C GLU A 137 7.36 -5.35 15.76
N ILE A 138 6.04 -5.59 15.73
CA ILE A 138 5.46 -6.84 16.26
C ILE A 138 6.02 -8.06 15.51
N PHE A 139 6.23 -7.94 14.18
CA PHE A 139 6.84 -9.01 13.38
C PHE A 139 8.32 -9.23 13.71
N VAL A 140 9.07 -8.18 14.09
CA VAL A 140 10.44 -8.31 14.60
C VAL A 140 10.44 -9.15 15.87
N TYR A 141 9.52 -8.85 16.80
CA TYR A 141 9.36 -9.60 18.04
C TYR A 141 8.97 -11.05 17.79
N GLY A 142 8.03 -11.29 16.86
CA GLY A 142 7.64 -12.64 16.45
C GLY A 142 8.78 -13.44 15.82
N LEU A 143 9.68 -12.77 15.09
CA LEU A 143 10.87 -13.41 14.53
C LEU A 143 11.85 -13.83 15.62
N SER A 144 12.11 -12.98 16.62
CA SER A 144 12.99 -13.33 17.72
C SER A 144 12.49 -14.54 18.52
N LEU A 145 11.18 -14.57 18.81
CA LEU A 145 10.56 -15.72 19.48
C LEU A 145 10.67 -17.02 18.66
N GLN A 146 10.57 -16.90 17.33
CA GLN A 146 10.74 -18.07 16.45
C GLN A 146 12.19 -18.55 16.43
N GLU A 147 13.16 -17.64 16.37
CA GLU A 147 14.59 -17.97 16.44
C GLU A 147 14.95 -18.64 17.79
N ASP A 148 14.41 -18.15 18.90
CA ASP A 148 14.63 -18.74 20.23
C ASP A 148 14.03 -20.15 20.33
N ASN A 149 12.84 -20.39 19.78
CA ASN A 149 12.23 -21.72 19.75
C ASN A 149 12.99 -22.72 18.85
N ASP A 150 13.51 -22.25 17.72
CA ASP A 150 14.31 -23.11 16.81
C ASP A 150 15.67 -23.50 17.44
N LEU A 151 16.14 -22.81 18.49
CA LEU A 151 17.37 -23.16 19.25
C LEU A 151 17.12 -24.20 20.35
N ILE A 152 15.88 -24.37 20.79
CA ILE A 152 15.51 -25.30 21.89
C ILE A 152 15.06 -26.69 21.35
N ALA A 153 14.73 -26.75 20.05
CA ALA A 153 14.28 -27.97 19.38
C ALA A 153 15.43 -28.74 18.72
#